data_0616ffd218100a893d64cd3146731dab
#
_entry.id   0616ffd218100a893d64cd3146731dab
#
_cell.length_a   1.000
_cell.length_b   1.000
_cell.length_c   1.000
_cell.angle_alpha   90.00
_cell.angle_beta   90.00
_cell.angle_gamma   90.00
#
_symmetry.space_group_name_H-M   'P 1'
#
loop_
_entity.id
_entity.type
_entity.pdbx_description
1 polymer ?
#
loop_
_entity_poly.entity_id
_entity_poly.type
_entity_poly.pdbx_seq_one_letter_code
_entity_poly.pdbx_strand_id
1 'polypeptide(L)'
;MNRVKIFDTTLRDGEQSPGCSMNLSEKIVMARQLEKLGVDIIEAGFAIASPMDFKSIQAIAQSAPNCTIASLARCNKIDIDAAWDAVKDAKKPRIHVFIATSDVHMKYKLRMTPEQVLQTITEMTSYAKSKCADIEFSAEDASRSDREFLAKAFSNAIAAGATTINVPDTVGYSTPQEMGELINYLREHVEGIESVDISVHCHNDLGMGVANSLACVKAGATQVECTVNGIGERAGNASLEEIVMALRTRRDFYDADTNINTREIYKSSRLLSNITGVPIAPTKPIVGANAFAHEAGIHQHGMITNAQTYEIMDPDEIGIPHRALVLGKHSGKHALRERLESMGYEIPDEELEDIFTRFKKLADAKKVITSSDLEALTLHRSRITRTESENTAPMCQLVSHSITSGSDIPKISYVKIKREDKIMEDVEYGAGPLDAAFKAVNKMLGIDARLEDFSVRAVTEGEDSIGEAVVKISSTASGETYTGSGISTDIVEASLQAYLNGVNKMFEAGESGK
;
A
#
# COMPACT_ATOMS: atom_id res chain seq x y z
N MET A 1 14.30 26.92 -4.72
CA MET A 1 13.83 25.53 -4.87
C MET A 1 12.48 25.42 -4.20
N ASN A 2 11.45 25.10 -4.95
CA ASN A 2 10.08 25.00 -4.48
C ASN A 2 9.88 23.67 -3.73
N ARG A 3 9.18 23.70 -2.60
CA ARG A 3 8.82 22.49 -1.89
C ARG A 3 7.50 21.94 -2.44
N VAL A 4 7.47 20.67 -2.83
CA VAL A 4 6.26 19.95 -3.21
C VAL A 4 5.85 19.05 -2.05
N LYS A 5 4.60 19.20 -1.59
CA LYS A 5 4.01 18.35 -0.57
C LYS A 5 3.62 17.00 -1.17
N ILE A 6 3.90 15.93 -0.45
CA ILE A 6 3.44 14.58 -0.81
C ILE A 6 2.23 14.22 0.05
N PHE A 7 1.12 14.05 -0.66
CA PHE A 7 -0.14 13.55 -0.11
C PHE A 7 -0.26 12.07 -0.47
N ASP A 8 -0.11 11.21 0.51
CA ASP A 8 -0.22 9.76 0.29
C ASP A 8 -1.65 9.29 0.48
N THR A 9 -2.23 8.69 -0.55
CA THR A 9 -3.57 8.11 -0.54
C THR A 9 -3.56 6.57 -0.61
N THR A 10 -2.46 5.93 -0.23
CA THR A 10 -2.33 4.46 -0.18
C THR A 10 -3.42 3.82 0.68
N LEU A 11 -3.78 4.46 1.82
CA LEU A 11 -4.77 3.96 2.77
C LEU A 11 -6.22 4.32 2.42
N ARG A 12 -6.46 5.04 1.31
CA ARG A 12 -7.80 5.36 0.81
C ARG A 12 -7.99 4.87 -0.63
N ASP A 13 -7.42 5.55 -1.65
CA ASP A 13 -7.54 5.16 -3.06
C ASP A 13 -6.75 3.88 -3.37
N GLY A 14 -5.55 3.78 -2.81
CA GLY A 14 -4.71 2.59 -2.93
C GLY A 14 -5.42 1.33 -2.47
N GLU A 15 -6.13 1.39 -1.35
CA GLU A 15 -6.88 0.27 -0.78
C GLU A 15 -8.10 -0.15 -1.62
N GLN A 16 -8.64 0.76 -2.45
CA GLN A 16 -9.76 0.47 -3.33
C GLN A 16 -9.36 -0.43 -4.51
N SER A 17 -8.06 -0.62 -4.74
CA SER A 17 -7.57 -1.62 -5.70
C SER A 17 -8.00 -3.02 -5.29
N PRO A 18 -8.55 -3.84 -6.21
CA PRO A 18 -8.87 -5.24 -5.90
C PRO A 18 -7.65 -5.97 -5.32
N GLY A 19 -7.84 -6.62 -4.17
CA GLY A 19 -6.78 -7.33 -3.47
C GLY A 19 -5.97 -6.51 -2.46
N CYS A 20 -6.07 -5.17 -2.46
CA CYS A 20 -5.27 -4.30 -1.62
C CYS A 20 -5.94 -3.88 -0.29
N SER A 21 -7.10 -4.43 0.06
CA SER A 21 -7.77 -4.12 1.34
C SER A 21 -6.89 -4.50 2.53
N MET A 22 -6.82 -3.60 3.51
CA MET A 22 -6.00 -3.75 4.71
C MET A 22 -6.87 -3.75 5.97
N ASN A 23 -6.55 -4.59 6.95
CA ASN A 23 -7.18 -4.54 8.26
C ASN A 23 -6.62 -3.38 9.10
N LEU A 24 -7.26 -3.10 10.25
CA LEU A 24 -6.89 -1.99 11.14
C LEU A 24 -5.41 -2.02 11.55
N SER A 25 -4.89 -3.17 11.93
CA SER A 25 -3.48 -3.30 12.36
C SER A 25 -2.50 -3.05 11.20
N GLU A 26 -2.82 -3.52 10.01
CA GLU A 26 -2.04 -3.28 8.79
C GLU A 26 -2.03 -1.80 8.40
N LYS A 27 -3.21 -1.13 8.49
CA LYS A 27 -3.32 0.33 8.25
C LYS A 27 -2.46 1.15 9.22
N ILE A 28 -2.49 0.82 10.52
CA ILE A 28 -1.66 1.51 11.54
C ILE A 28 -0.18 1.35 11.23
N VAL A 29 0.22 0.17 10.82
CA VAL A 29 1.62 -0.10 10.50
C VAL A 29 2.07 0.65 9.27
N MET A 30 1.24 0.64 8.22
CA MET A 30 1.54 1.40 7.01
C MET A 30 1.56 2.91 7.29
N ALA A 31 0.64 3.44 8.10
CA ALA A 31 0.62 4.84 8.49
C ALA A 31 1.91 5.27 9.23
N ARG A 32 2.40 4.45 10.17
CA ARG A 32 3.68 4.69 10.84
C ARG A 32 4.87 4.66 9.87
N GLN A 33 4.83 3.78 8.90
CA GLN A 33 5.87 3.74 7.87
C GLN A 33 5.81 4.95 6.94
N LEU A 34 4.62 5.42 6.57
CA LEU A 34 4.42 6.64 5.80
C LEU A 34 4.93 7.87 6.56
N GLU A 35 4.71 7.93 7.88
CA GLU A 35 5.31 8.98 8.71
C GLU A 35 6.84 8.93 8.74
N LYS A 36 7.45 7.73 8.86
CA LYS A 36 8.92 7.55 8.77
C LYS A 36 9.46 7.92 7.39
N LEU A 37 8.72 7.60 6.34
CA LEU A 37 9.01 7.99 4.96
C LEU A 37 8.98 9.52 4.79
N GLY A 38 8.23 10.23 5.65
CA GLY A 38 8.19 11.70 5.66
C GLY A 38 7.14 12.28 4.73
N VAL A 39 6.02 11.58 4.48
CA VAL A 39 4.90 12.16 3.75
C VAL A 39 4.30 13.33 4.54
N ASP A 40 3.82 14.34 3.84
CA ASP A 40 3.24 15.54 4.46
C ASP A 40 1.82 15.26 4.94
N ILE A 41 1.04 14.54 4.12
CA ILE A 41 -0.36 14.21 4.38
C ILE A 41 -0.59 12.71 4.15
N ILE A 42 -1.39 12.10 5.03
CA ILE A 42 -1.93 10.73 4.87
C ILE A 42 -3.44 10.84 4.73
N GLU A 43 -3.99 10.41 3.60
CA GLU A 43 -5.42 10.20 3.46
C GLU A 43 -5.79 8.85 4.06
N ALA A 44 -6.38 8.91 5.25
CA ALA A 44 -6.55 7.73 6.09
C ALA A 44 -7.79 6.87 5.74
N GLY A 45 -8.68 7.38 4.87
CA GLY A 45 -9.86 6.64 4.42
C GLY A 45 -11.07 7.53 4.16
N PHE A 46 -12.24 6.88 4.06
CA PHE A 46 -13.55 7.49 3.85
C PHE A 46 -14.47 7.15 5.03
N ALA A 47 -14.54 8.04 6.01
CA ALA A 47 -15.14 7.79 7.32
C ALA A 47 -16.60 7.27 7.30
N ILE A 48 -17.38 7.71 6.31
CA ILE A 48 -18.80 7.32 6.18
C ILE A 48 -18.98 5.93 5.53
N ALA A 49 -17.95 5.36 4.92
CA ALA A 49 -18.05 4.10 4.18
C ALA A 49 -18.42 2.92 5.10
N SER A 50 -17.80 2.84 6.28
CA SER A 50 -18.13 1.83 7.27
C SER A 50 -17.72 2.25 8.69
N PRO A 51 -18.31 1.62 9.75
CA PRO A 51 -17.83 1.83 11.13
C PRO A 51 -16.36 1.44 11.33
N MET A 52 -15.84 0.50 10.55
CA MET A 52 -14.44 0.07 10.63
C MET A 52 -13.51 1.12 10.00
N ASP A 53 -13.89 1.70 8.85
CA ASP A 53 -13.13 2.80 8.25
C ASP A 53 -13.05 4.00 9.19
N PHE A 54 -14.18 4.34 9.83
CA PHE A 54 -14.20 5.39 10.83
C PHE A 54 -13.20 5.14 11.96
N LYS A 55 -13.20 3.93 12.56
CA LYS A 55 -12.26 3.55 13.61
C LYS A 55 -10.81 3.52 13.11
N SER A 56 -10.59 3.09 11.88
CA SER A 56 -9.26 3.05 11.28
C SER A 56 -8.67 4.45 11.14
N ILE A 57 -9.45 5.42 10.68
CA ILE A 57 -9.03 6.83 10.57
C ILE A 57 -8.68 7.39 11.94
N GLN A 58 -9.49 7.14 12.97
CA GLN A 58 -9.18 7.57 14.35
C GLN A 58 -7.86 6.97 14.86
N ALA A 59 -7.63 5.68 14.63
CA ALA A 59 -6.41 5.02 15.06
C ALA A 59 -5.17 5.53 14.31
N ILE A 60 -5.29 5.79 13.00
CA ILE A 60 -4.23 6.40 12.19
C ILE A 60 -3.91 7.80 12.69
N ALA A 61 -4.92 8.62 13.02
CA ALA A 61 -4.76 9.97 13.56
C ALA A 61 -3.89 10.00 14.83
N GLN A 62 -3.98 8.96 15.65
CA GLN A 62 -3.16 8.80 16.86
C GLN A 62 -1.77 8.22 16.56
N SER A 63 -1.63 7.42 15.49
CA SER A 63 -0.43 6.64 15.20
C SER A 63 0.63 7.39 14.40
N ALA A 64 0.25 8.42 13.64
CA ALA A 64 1.13 9.23 12.78
C ALA A 64 1.00 10.74 13.08
N PRO A 65 1.39 11.19 14.30
CA PRO A 65 1.11 12.53 14.80
C PRO A 65 1.86 13.66 14.09
N ASN A 66 2.89 13.36 13.30
CA ASN A 66 3.67 14.38 12.59
C ASN A 66 3.12 14.69 11.19
N CYS A 67 2.32 13.78 10.62
CA CYS A 67 1.61 13.98 9.36
C CYS A 67 0.30 14.75 9.55
N THR A 68 -0.16 15.42 8.50
CA THR A 68 -1.56 15.85 8.40
C THR A 68 -2.40 14.61 8.08
N ILE A 69 -3.50 14.40 8.81
CA ILE A 69 -4.39 13.27 8.59
C ILE A 69 -5.67 13.78 7.93
N ALA A 70 -5.90 13.30 6.72
CA ALA A 70 -7.05 13.67 5.91
C ALA A 70 -8.10 12.55 5.91
N SER A 71 -9.37 12.92 5.90
CA SER A 71 -10.50 12.03 5.63
C SER A 71 -11.33 12.56 4.46
N LEU A 72 -11.62 11.68 3.50
CA LEU A 72 -12.46 12.00 2.34
C LEU A 72 -13.92 12.19 2.77
N ALA A 73 -14.61 13.13 2.13
CA ALA A 73 -16.03 13.42 2.33
C ALA A 73 -16.68 13.90 1.03
N ARG A 74 -17.83 13.37 0.67
CA ARG A 74 -18.65 13.99 -0.38
C ARG A 74 -19.16 15.36 0.12
N CYS A 75 -19.46 16.25 -0.81
CA CYS A 75 -20.05 17.56 -0.50
C CYS A 75 -21.48 17.43 0.07
N ASN A 76 -21.61 16.86 1.26
CA ASN A 76 -22.83 16.80 2.07
C ASN A 76 -22.48 16.80 3.57
N LYS A 77 -23.41 17.28 4.40
CA LYS A 77 -23.17 17.47 5.84
C LYS A 77 -22.85 16.16 6.58
N ILE A 78 -23.51 15.07 6.23
CA ILE A 78 -23.34 13.79 6.93
C ILE A 78 -21.93 13.25 6.75
N ASP A 79 -21.40 13.28 5.52
CA ASP A 79 -20.05 12.83 5.22
C ASP A 79 -19.01 13.74 5.89
N ILE A 80 -19.22 15.07 5.82
CA ILE A 80 -18.32 16.05 6.45
C ILE A 80 -18.29 15.89 7.96
N ASP A 81 -19.44 15.64 8.60
CA ASP A 81 -19.52 15.38 10.04
C ASP A 81 -18.77 14.10 10.41
N ALA A 82 -18.95 13.03 9.66
CA ALA A 82 -18.24 11.77 9.87
C ALA A 82 -16.72 11.94 9.69
N ALA A 83 -16.29 12.65 8.64
CA ALA A 83 -14.88 12.93 8.39
C ALA A 83 -14.27 13.75 9.53
N TRP A 84 -14.95 14.82 9.97
CA TRP A 84 -14.49 15.63 11.09
C TRP A 84 -14.37 14.82 12.38
N ASP A 85 -15.41 14.07 12.73
CA ASP A 85 -15.41 13.26 13.96
C ASP A 85 -14.32 12.18 13.96
N ALA A 86 -13.91 11.70 12.79
CA ALA A 86 -12.83 10.74 12.65
C ALA A 86 -11.43 11.38 12.80
N VAL A 87 -11.22 12.64 12.34
CA VAL A 87 -9.89 13.26 12.32
C VAL A 87 -9.68 14.33 13.40
N LYS A 88 -10.72 14.80 14.09
CA LYS A 88 -10.66 15.96 15.03
C LYS A 88 -9.60 15.83 16.13
N ASP A 89 -9.25 14.61 16.52
CA ASP A 89 -8.24 14.35 17.55
C ASP A 89 -6.81 14.22 16.98
N ALA A 90 -6.63 14.34 15.66
CA ALA A 90 -5.31 14.44 15.04
C ALA A 90 -4.65 15.78 15.38
N LYS A 91 -3.31 15.80 15.46
CA LYS A 91 -2.58 17.06 15.67
C LYS A 91 -2.76 18.05 14.52
N LYS A 92 -2.92 17.54 13.29
CA LYS A 92 -3.10 18.30 12.07
C LYS A 92 -4.23 17.63 11.26
N PRO A 93 -5.50 17.91 11.60
CA PRO A 93 -6.63 17.35 10.88
C PRO A 93 -6.85 18.09 9.56
N ARG A 94 -7.28 17.35 8.52
CA ARG A 94 -7.76 17.89 7.24
C ARG A 94 -9.08 17.20 6.87
N ILE A 95 -10.04 17.97 6.36
CA ILE A 95 -11.21 17.42 5.69
C ILE A 95 -11.00 17.57 4.19
N HIS A 96 -11.08 16.47 3.45
CA HIS A 96 -10.95 16.44 2.00
C HIS A 96 -12.35 16.29 1.40
N VAL A 97 -12.94 17.40 0.92
CA VAL A 97 -14.27 17.41 0.33
C VAL A 97 -14.21 17.33 -1.19
N PHE A 98 -15.13 16.60 -1.82
CA PHE A 98 -15.16 16.50 -3.27
C PHE A 98 -16.57 16.51 -3.85
N ILE A 99 -16.67 16.98 -5.07
CA ILE A 99 -17.84 16.88 -5.94
C ILE A 99 -17.37 16.85 -7.40
N ALA A 100 -18.07 16.11 -8.26
CA ALA A 100 -17.72 16.07 -9.67
C ALA A 100 -18.13 17.34 -10.42
N THR A 101 -17.28 17.74 -11.37
CA THR A 101 -17.43 19.00 -12.13
C THR A 101 -17.55 18.82 -13.64
N SER A 102 -17.35 17.58 -14.16
CA SER A 102 -17.54 17.31 -15.58
C SER A 102 -19.01 17.17 -15.95
N ASP A 103 -19.36 17.59 -17.17
CA ASP A 103 -20.72 17.48 -17.72
C ASP A 103 -21.30 16.07 -17.61
N VAL A 104 -20.47 15.07 -17.90
CA VAL A 104 -20.86 13.64 -17.82
C VAL A 104 -21.30 13.30 -16.41
N HIS A 105 -20.50 13.69 -15.39
CA HIS A 105 -20.82 13.39 -14.00
C HIS A 105 -21.96 14.23 -13.47
N MET A 106 -22.01 15.52 -13.78
CA MET A 106 -23.14 16.38 -13.38
C MET A 106 -24.47 15.81 -13.90
N LYS A 107 -24.50 15.41 -15.18
CA LYS A 107 -25.71 14.90 -15.82
C LYS A 107 -26.15 13.51 -15.36
N TYR A 108 -25.21 12.55 -15.30
CA TYR A 108 -25.56 11.14 -15.12
C TYR A 108 -25.37 10.64 -13.68
N LYS A 109 -24.37 11.15 -12.95
CA LYS A 109 -24.07 10.73 -11.58
C LYS A 109 -24.76 11.62 -10.54
N LEU A 110 -24.55 12.94 -10.62
CA LEU A 110 -25.10 13.89 -9.65
C LEU A 110 -26.56 14.27 -9.94
N ARG A 111 -26.95 14.34 -11.22
CA ARG A 111 -28.23 14.86 -11.68
C ARG A 111 -28.50 16.28 -11.19
N MET A 112 -27.49 17.11 -11.25
CA MET A 112 -27.47 18.51 -10.81
C MET A 112 -27.13 19.43 -11.98
N THR A 113 -27.68 20.67 -11.93
CA THR A 113 -27.26 21.72 -12.87
C THR A 113 -25.91 22.29 -12.43
N PRO A 114 -25.15 22.95 -13.34
CA PRO A 114 -23.89 23.64 -12.98
C PRO A 114 -24.07 24.62 -11.81
N GLU A 115 -25.17 25.37 -11.76
CA GLU A 115 -25.46 26.35 -10.69
C GLU A 115 -25.67 25.63 -9.34
N GLN A 116 -26.35 24.49 -9.34
CA GLN A 116 -26.54 23.68 -8.13
C GLN A 116 -25.21 23.11 -7.62
N VAL A 117 -24.32 22.69 -8.53
CA VAL A 117 -22.98 22.22 -8.15
C VAL A 117 -22.16 23.36 -7.54
N LEU A 118 -22.12 24.56 -8.15
CA LEU A 118 -21.42 25.73 -7.59
C LEU A 118 -21.97 26.13 -6.22
N GLN A 119 -23.29 26.14 -6.06
CA GLN A 119 -23.91 26.40 -4.77
C GLN A 119 -23.51 25.36 -3.71
N THR A 120 -23.55 24.07 -4.08
CA THR A 120 -23.14 22.96 -3.18
C THR A 120 -21.67 23.10 -2.77
N ILE A 121 -20.78 23.44 -3.72
CA ILE A 121 -19.35 23.70 -3.42
C ILE A 121 -19.22 24.77 -2.34
N THR A 122 -19.87 25.93 -2.55
CA THR A 122 -19.79 27.05 -1.62
C THR A 122 -20.34 26.68 -0.24
N GLU A 123 -21.53 26.09 -0.16
CA GLU A 123 -22.17 25.74 1.10
C GLU A 123 -21.40 24.67 1.86
N MET A 124 -20.96 23.59 1.20
CA MET A 124 -20.35 22.46 1.85
C MET A 124 -18.88 22.71 2.21
N THR A 125 -18.14 23.47 1.40
CA THR A 125 -16.79 23.92 1.75
C THR A 125 -16.82 24.87 2.95
N SER A 126 -17.75 25.84 2.99
CA SER A 126 -17.95 26.72 4.15
C SER A 126 -18.34 25.92 5.40
N TYR A 127 -19.20 24.90 5.24
CA TYR A 127 -19.57 24.03 6.34
C TYR A 127 -18.38 23.24 6.87
N ALA A 128 -17.57 22.64 6.01
CA ALA A 128 -16.35 21.95 6.40
C ALA A 128 -15.37 22.91 7.12
N LYS A 129 -15.21 24.13 6.57
CA LYS A 129 -14.36 25.19 7.13
C LYS A 129 -14.79 25.61 8.54
N SER A 130 -16.08 25.58 8.82
CA SER A 130 -16.59 25.87 10.18
C SER A 130 -16.16 24.84 11.24
N LYS A 131 -15.73 23.65 10.82
CA LYS A 131 -15.27 22.56 11.68
C LYS A 131 -13.75 22.43 11.72
N CYS A 132 -13.09 22.54 10.58
CA CYS A 132 -11.67 22.31 10.41
C CYS A 132 -11.00 23.50 9.70
N ALA A 133 -9.81 23.87 10.17
CA ALA A 133 -9.07 24.99 9.58
C ALA A 133 -8.43 24.64 8.23
N ASP A 134 -8.09 23.36 8.00
CA ASP A 134 -7.44 22.87 6.79
C ASP A 134 -8.45 22.07 5.95
N ILE A 135 -8.82 22.61 4.80
CA ILE A 135 -9.81 22.04 3.89
C ILE A 135 -9.19 21.88 2.52
N GLU A 136 -9.18 20.64 2.04
CA GLU A 136 -8.89 20.33 0.65
C GLU A 136 -10.19 20.14 -0.14
N PHE A 137 -10.29 20.79 -1.28
CA PHE A 137 -11.43 20.67 -2.19
C PHE A 137 -10.99 20.03 -3.50
N SER A 138 -11.56 18.88 -3.85
CA SER A 138 -11.36 18.19 -5.13
C SER A 138 -12.52 18.39 -6.08
N ALA A 139 -12.22 18.85 -7.29
CA ALA A 139 -13.14 18.85 -8.42
C ALA A 139 -13.05 17.50 -9.16
N GLU A 140 -13.80 16.48 -8.73
CA GLU A 140 -13.73 15.16 -9.35
C GLU A 140 -13.93 15.27 -10.88
N ASP A 141 -13.07 14.57 -11.64
CA ASP A 141 -13.06 14.58 -13.10
C ASP A 141 -12.71 15.97 -13.71
N ALA A 142 -11.81 16.70 -13.05
CA ALA A 142 -11.38 18.03 -13.45
C ALA A 142 -10.80 18.06 -14.86
N SER A 143 -10.02 17.02 -15.24
CA SER A 143 -9.40 16.93 -16.56
C SER A 143 -10.39 16.94 -17.73
N ARG A 144 -11.64 16.49 -17.50
CA ARG A 144 -12.70 16.47 -18.50
C ARG A 144 -13.80 17.54 -18.27
N SER A 145 -13.59 18.42 -17.30
CA SER A 145 -14.51 19.53 -17.02
C SER A 145 -14.31 20.69 -17.98
N ASP A 146 -15.38 21.47 -18.23
CA ASP A 146 -15.26 22.75 -18.89
C ASP A 146 -14.31 23.67 -18.08
N ARG A 147 -13.32 24.28 -18.72
CA ARG A 147 -12.28 25.04 -18.04
C ARG A 147 -12.79 26.28 -17.33
N GLU A 148 -13.78 26.98 -17.91
CA GLU A 148 -14.37 28.18 -17.30
C GLU A 148 -15.21 27.79 -16.08
N PHE A 149 -15.99 26.72 -16.20
CA PHE A 149 -16.77 26.19 -15.09
C PHE A 149 -15.84 25.72 -13.96
N LEU A 150 -14.76 25.02 -14.29
CA LEU A 150 -13.79 24.53 -13.32
C LEU A 150 -13.11 25.71 -12.57
N ALA A 151 -12.73 26.78 -13.29
CA ALA A 151 -12.17 27.97 -12.66
C ALA A 151 -13.16 28.63 -11.69
N LYS A 152 -14.45 28.73 -12.05
CA LYS A 152 -15.52 29.23 -11.15
C LYS A 152 -15.68 28.31 -9.93
N ALA A 153 -15.64 26.97 -10.11
CA ALA A 153 -15.77 26.00 -9.04
C ALA A 153 -14.64 26.16 -8.01
N PHE A 154 -13.40 26.30 -8.46
CA PHE A 154 -12.27 26.52 -7.57
C PHE A 154 -12.27 27.90 -6.91
N SER A 155 -12.65 28.95 -7.63
CA SER A 155 -12.81 30.28 -7.04
C SER A 155 -13.84 30.29 -5.91
N ASN A 156 -14.99 29.60 -6.12
CA ASN A 156 -16.01 29.43 -5.09
C ASN A 156 -15.50 28.63 -3.88
N ALA A 157 -14.75 27.55 -4.11
CA ALA A 157 -14.18 26.75 -3.04
C ALA A 157 -13.16 27.54 -2.20
N ILE A 158 -12.30 28.34 -2.84
CA ILE A 158 -11.33 29.21 -2.16
C ILE A 158 -12.04 30.28 -1.35
N ALA A 159 -13.01 30.97 -1.94
CA ALA A 159 -13.82 31.97 -1.25
C ALA A 159 -14.59 31.38 -0.06
N ALA A 160 -15.00 30.12 -0.15
CA ALA A 160 -15.65 29.36 0.92
C ALA A 160 -14.68 28.84 2.00
N GLY A 161 -13.37 29.00 1.82
CA GLY A 161 -12.34 28.72 2.81
C GLY A 161 -11.50 27.47 2.56
N ALA A 162 -11.49 26.92 1.35
CA ALA A 162 -10.52 25.89 0.99
C ALA A 162 -9.08 26.41 1.14
N THR A 163 -8.20 25.59 1.66
CA THR A 163 -6.76 25.86 1.84
C THR A 163 -5.93 25.16 0.78
N THR A 164 -6.52 24.17 0.13
CA THR A 164 -5.94 23.41 -0.98
C THR A 164 -7.04 23.14 -2.00
N ILE A 165 -6.74 23.30 -3.27
CA ILE A 165 -7.58 22.84 -4.38
C ILE A 165 -6.89 21.67 -5.08
N ASN A 166 -7.64 20.62 -5.40
CA ASN A 166 -7.11 19.45 -6.06
C ASN A 166 -7.71 19.25 -7.45
N VAL A 167 -6.83 19.02 -8.43
CA VAL A 167 -7.15 18.88 -9.86
C VAL A 167 -6.92 17.42 -10.28
N PRO A 168 -7.94 16.53 -10.16
CA PRO A 168 -7.77 15.12 -10.51
C PRO A 168 -7.96 14.83 -12.00
N ASP A 169 -7.07 14.00 -12.55
CA ASP A 169 -7.27 13.21 -13.75
C ASP A 169 -7.86 11.84 -13.35
N THR A 170 -9.15 11.87 -13.03
CA THR A 170 -9.87 10.76 -12.37
C THR A 170 -9.88 9.48 -13.19
N VAL A 171 -9.82 9.56 -14.51
CA VAL A 171 -9.87 8.39 -15.39
C VAL A 171 -8.55 8.14 -16.13
N GLY A 172 -7.47 8.83 -15.73
CA GLY A 172 -6.15 8.65 -16.32
C GLY A 172 -6.12 8.89 -17.85
N TYR A 173 -6.89 9.89 -18.29
CA TYR A 173 -7.17 10.16 -19.70
C TYR A 173 -6.20 11.17 -20.32
N SER A 174 -5.68 12.10 -19.51
CA SER A 174 -4.94 13.25 -19.99
C SER A 174 -3.49 12.92 -20.33
N THR A 175 -2.91 13.73 -21.23
CA THR A 175 -1.48 13.77 -21.51
C THR A 175 -0.76 14.75 -20.57
N PRO A 176 0.58 14.63 -20.40
CA PRO A 176 1.34 15.59 -19.58
C PRO A 176 1.21 17.04 -20.04
N GLN A 177 1.14 17.27 -21.35
CA GLN A 177 0.95 18.59 -21.89
C GLN A 177 -0.41 19.17 -21.50
N GLU A 178 -1.49 18.43 -21.67
CA GLU A 178 -2.85 18.86 -21.32
C GLU A 178 -2.98 19.19 -19.84
N MET A 179 -2.40 18.37 -18.96
CA MET A 179 -2.41 18.61 -17.51
C MET A 179 -1.60 19.87 -17.14
N GLY A 180 -0.43 20.04 -17.73
CA GLY A 180 0.38 21.26 -17.53
C GLY A 180 -0.34 22.52 -18.00
N GLU A 181 -0.99 22.47 -19.18
CA GLU A 181 -1.80 23.57 -19.71
C GLU A 181 -3.02 23.87 -18.84
N LEU A 182 -3.66 22.83 -18.27
CA LEU A 182 -4.77 23.02 -17.35
C LEU A 182 -4.34 23.76 -16.07
N ILE A 183 -3.22 23.36 -15.46
CA ILE A 183 -2.69 24.07 -14.28
C ILE A 183 -2.35 25.52 -14.60
N ASN A 184 -1.71 25.80 -15.75
CA ASN A 184 -1.42 27.17 -16.17
C ASN A 184 -2.70 27.97 -16.33
N TYR A 185 -3.72 27.42 -17.02
CA TYR A 185 -5.02 28.08 -17.19
C TYR A 185 -5.68 28.40 -15.83
N LEU A 186 -5.67 27.46 -14.88
CA LEU A 186 -6.27 27.68 -13.57
C LEU A 186 -5.53 28.76 -12.78
N ARG A 187 -4.19 28.81 -12.87
CA ARG A 187 -3.40 29.87 -12.22
C ARG A 187 -3.69 31.26 -12.76
N GLU A 188 -4.14 31.39 -14.01
CA GLU A 188 -4.50 32.66 -14.63
C GLU A 188 -5.95 33.06 -14.36
N HIS A 189 -6.87 32.11 -14.15
CA HIS A 189 -8.31 32.39 -14.16
C HIS A 189 -9.03 32.11 -12.83
N VAL A 190 -8.38 31.44 -11.85
CA VAL A 190 -8.98 31.17 -10.53
C VAL A 190 -8.68 32.32 -9.58
N GLU A 191 -9.71 32.94 -9.04
CA GLU A 191 -9.56 34.03 -8.06
C GLU A 191 -9.03 33.48 -6.73
N GLY A 192 -7.98 34.08 -6.19
CA GLY A 192 -7.38 33.74 -4.90
C GLY A 192 -6.45 32.51 -4.92
N ILE A 193 -6.09 32.01 -6.10
CA ILE A 193 -5.29 30.76 -6.24
C ILE A 193 -3.90 30.87 -5.58
N GLU A 194 -3.32 32.09 -5.51
CA GLU A 194 -2.02 32.31 -4.88
C GLU A 194 -2.04 32.13 -3.35
N SER A 195 -3.22 32.08 -2.75
CA SER A 195 -3.40 31.93 -1.30
C SER A 195 -3.54 30.49 -0.85
N VAL A 196 -3.60 29.53 -1.78
CA VAL A 196 -3.86 28.12 -1.53
C VAL A 196 -2.83 27.22 -2.18
N ASP A 197 -2.70 25.98 -1.69
CA ASP A 197 -1.94 24.95 -2.39
C ASP A 197 -2.72 24.44 -3.62
N ILE A 198 -2.00 24.16 -4.70
CA ILE A 198 -2.55 23.47 -5.87
C ILE A 198 -2.10 22.02 -5.82
N SER A 199 -3.05 21.13 -5.58
CA SER A 199 -2.87 19.68 -5.56
C SER A 199 -3.24 19.05 -6.90
N VAL A 200 -2.62 17.93 -7.22
CA VAL A 200 -2.95 17.13 -8.40
C VAL A 200 -3.02 15.65 -8.05
N HIS A 201 -3.97 14.96 -8.66
CA HIS A 201 -4.19 13.53 -8.47
C HIS A 201 -4.35 12.86 -9.84
N CYS A 202 -3.39 12.03 -10.24
CA CYS A 202 -3.39 11.46 -11.58
C CYS A 202 -3.45 9.93 -11.54
N HIS A 203 -4.55 9.36 -12.09
CA HIS A 203 -4.62 7.94 -12.35
C HIS A 203 -3.74 7.51 -13.53
N ASN A 204 -3.44 6.22 -13.61
CA ASN A 204 -2.40 5.68 -14.49
C ASN A 204 -2.95 4.82 -15.63
N ASP A 205 -4.21 5.03 -16.05
CA ASP A 205 -4.86 4.19 -17.06
C ASP A 205 -4.15 4.15 -18.41
N LEU A 206 -3.54 5.27 -18.81
CA LEU A 206 -2.71 5.36 -20.03
C LEU A 206 -1.20 5.25 -19.71
N GLY A 207 -0.80 4.90 -18.49
CA GLY A 207 0.60 4.82 -18.08
C GLY A 207 1.28 6.19 -17.93
N MET A 208 0.52 7.27 -17.77
CA MET A 208 1.03 8.64 -17.73
C MET A 208 0.89 9.32 -16.36
N GLY A 209 0.37 8.65 -15.34
CA GLY A 209 0.06 9.26 -14.05
C GLY A 209 1.24 10.02 -13.43
N VAL A 210 2.43 9.43 -13.43
CA VAL A 210 3.67 10.07 -12.95
C VAL A 210 4.05 11.26 -13.84
N ALA A 211 4.04 11.09 -15.14
CA ALA A 211 4.40 12.13 -16.09
C ALA A 211 3.44 13.33 -16.02
N ASN A 212 2.14 13.06 -15.87
CA ASN A 212 1.10 14.09 -15.69
C ASN A 212 1.34 14.88 -14.39
N SER A 213 1.56 14.19 -13.27
CA SER A 213 1.85 14.84 -11.99
C SER A 213 3.09 15.72 -12.04
N LEU A 214 4.17 15.24 -12.67
CA LEU A 214 5.40 16.00 -12.83
C LEU A 214 5.23 17.21 -13.76
N ALA A 215 4.42 17.10 -14.81
CA ALA A 215 4.06 18.23 -15.68
C ALA A 215 3.29 19.31 -14.91
N CYS A 216 2.38 18.90 -14.02
CA CYS A 216 1.65 19.80 -13.14
C CYS A 216 2.58 20.51 -12.14
N VAL A 217 3.54 19.81 -11.54
CA VAL A 217 4.55 20.43 -10.66
C VAL A 217 5.35 21.47 -11.43
N LYS A 218 5.76 21.16 -12.67
CA LYS A 218 6.47 22.13 -13.53
C LYS A 218 5.62 23.36 -13.86
N ALA A 219 4.31 23.19 -13.97
CA ALA A 219 3.34 24.26 -14.20
C ALA A 219 2.98 25.05 -12.92
N GLY A 220 3.41 24.58 -11.72
CA GLY A 220 3.23 25.29 -10.45
C GLY A 220 2.34 24.61 -9.42
N ALA A 221 2.02 23.33 -9.59
CA ALA A 221 1.39 22.54 -8.53
C ALA A 221 2.35 22.40 -7.34
N THR A 222 1.81 22.52 -6.12
CA THR A 222 2.56 22.53 -4.85
C THR A 222 2.33 21.28 -4.01
N GLN A 223 1.36 20.45 -4.39
CA GLN A 223 1.05 19.17 -3.77
C GLN A 223 0.80 18.11 -4.85
N VAL A 224 1.24 16.87 -4.59
CA VAL A 224 0.95 15.69 -5.44
C VAL A 224 0.33 14.61 -4.58
N GLU A 225 -0.88 14.17 -4.98
CA GLU A 225 -1.48 12.95 -4.45
C GLU A 225 -0.93 11.75 -5.22
N CYS A 226 -0.46 10.77 -4.48
CA CYS A 226 0.13 9.57 -5.04
C CYS A 226 0.03 8.39 -4.06
N THR A 227 0.41 7.21 -4.49
CA THR A 227 0.41 6.02 -3.64
C THR A 227 1.74 5.30 -3.70
N VAL A 228 2.12 4.64 -2.61
CA VAL A 228 3.26 3.71 -2.63
C VAL A 228 2.99 2.62 -3.66
N ASN A 229 3.96 2.30 -4.49
CA ASN A 229 3.88 1.34 -5.60
C ASN A 229 2.86 1.69 -6.70
N GLY A 230 2.21 2.83 -6.62
CA GLY A 230 1.19 3.24 -7.58
C GLY A 230 -0.10 2.43 -7.52
N ILE A 231 -0.41 1.77 -6.39
CA ILE A 231 -1.68 1.02 -6.25
C ILE A 231 -2.86 1.99 -6.28
N GLY A 232 -4.04 1.50 -6.67
CA GLY A 232 -5.27 2.30 -6.74
C GLY A 232 -6.29 1.71 -7.68
N GLU A 233 -7.38 2.43 -7.83
CA GLU A 233 -8.50 2.02 -8.69
C GLU A 233 -8.02 1.76 -10.14
N ARG A 234 -8.52 0.71 -10.79
CA ARG A 234 -8.21 0.28 -12.17
C ARG A 234 -6.71 0.01 -12.40
N ALA A 235 -5.99 0.91 -13.12
CA ALA A 235 -4.56 0.82 -13.40
C ALA A 235 -3.67 1.48 -12.33
N GLY A 236 -4.29 1.98 -11.25
CA GLY A 236 -3.60 2.60 -10.13
C GLY A 236 -3.41 4.11 -10.27
N ASN A 237 -2.60 4.64 -9.39
CA ASN A 237 -2.25 6.05 -9.25
C ASN A 237 -0.83 6.33 -9.72
N ALA A 238 -0.45 7.60 -9.75
CA ALA A 238 0.95 7.99 -9.81
C ALA A 238 1.73 7.39 -8.64
N SER A 239 2.88 6.77 -8.94
CA SER A 239 3.71 6.11 -7.93
C SER A 239 4.53 7.11 -7.13
N LEU A 240 4.42 7.07 -5.80
CA LEU A 240 5.13 7.97 -4.87
C LEU A 240 6.65 7.94 -5.12
N GLU A 241 7.24 6.76 -5.15
CA GLU A 241 8.67 6.56 -5.35
C GLU A 241 9.17 7.15 -6.67
N GLU A 242 8.38 7.05 -7.72
CA GLU A 242 8.73 7.56 -9.06
C GLU A 242 8.66 9.09 -9.09
N ILE A 243 7.62 9.71 -8.50
CA ILE A 243 7.49 11.17 -8.36
C ILE A 243 8.68 11.72 -7.58
N VAL A 244 8.93 11.18 -6.39
CA VAL A 244 9.96 11.66 -5.47
C VAL A 244 11.35 11.56 -6.10
N MET A 245 11.68 10.42 -6.69
CA MET A 245 12.99 10.22 -7.28
C MET A 245 13.19 10.99 -8.59
N ALA A 246 12.13 11.22 -9.36
CA ALA A 246 12.20 12.11 -10.53
C ALA A 246 12.50 13.56 -10.12
N LEU A 247 11.80 14.10 -9.12
CA LEU A 247 12.06 15.45 -8.60
C LEU A 247 13.48 15.55 -8.03
N ARG A 248 13.92 14.55 -7.26
CA ARG A 248 15.26 14.53 -6.66
C ARG A 248 16.38 14.41 -7.70
N THR A 249 16.25 13.50 -8.67
CA THR A 249 17.26 13.27 -9.71
C THR A 249 17.34 14.40 -10.71
N ARG A 250 16.19 15.03 -11.03
CA ARG A 250 16.08 16.10 -12.02
C ARG A 250 15.74 17.46 -11.41
N ARG A 251 16.38 17.76 -10.27
CA ARG A 251 16.30 19.09 -9.62
C ARG A 251 16.67 20.24 -10.55
N ASP A 252 17.65 19.98 -11.42
CA ASP A 252 18.07 20.90 -12.48
C ASP A 252 16.92 21.35 -13.38
N PHE A 253 15.98 20.47 -13.63
CA PHE A 253 14.85 20.70 -14.52
C PHE A 253 13.60 21.20 -13.78
N TYR A 254 13.24 20.57 -12.64
CA TYR A 254 11.99 20.88 -11.94
C TYR A 254 12.11 22.07 -10.98
N ASP A 255 13.30 22.42 -10.50
CA ASP A 255 13.53 23.38 -9.40
C ASP A 255 12.62 23.13 -8.18
N ALA A 256 12.38 21.85 -7.90
CA ALA A 256 11.48 21.37 -6.86
C ALA A 256 12.09 20.20 -6.11
N ASP A 257 11.70 20.02 -4.85
CA ASP A 257 12.06 18.88 -4.01
C ASP A 257 10.95 18.56 -3.00
N THR A 258 11.04 17.41 -2.34
CA THR A 258 10.10 16.95 -1.33
C THR A 258 10.81 16.78 0.03
N ASN A 259 10.02 16.57 1.09
CA ASN A 259 10.56 16.20 2.42
C ASN A 259 10.77 14.71 2.62
N ILE A 260 10.56 13.91 1.59
CA ILE A 260 10.63 12.45 1.70
C ILE A 260 12.05 12.00 2.10
N ASN A 261 12.13 11.17 3.11
CA ASN A 261 13.32 10.39 3.43
C ASN A 261 13.45 9.25 2.43
N THR A 262 14.19 9.49 1.37
CA THR A 262 14.30 8.54 0.25
C THR A 262 14.82 7.18 0.68
N ARG A 263 15.62 7.09 1.75
CA ARG A 263 16.12 5.80 2.29
C ARG A 263 15.02 4.89 2.85
N GLU A 264 13.83 5.41 3.09
CA GLU A 264 12.66 4.62 3.50
C GLU A 264 11.80 4.14 2.31
N ILE A 265 12.11 4.54 1.07
CA ILE A 265 11.32 4.22 -0.12
C ILE A 265 11.23 2.70 -0.33
N TYR A 266 12.37 2.03 -0.41
CA TYR A 266 12.41 0.58 -0.65
C TYR A 266 11.66 -0.19 0.44
N LYS A 267 11.88 0.18 1.70
CA LYS A 267 11.20 -0.43 2.85
C LYS A 267 9.69 -0.24 2.80
N SER A 268 9.22 0.97 2.46
CA SER A 268 7.79 1.27 2.33
C SER A 268 7.14 0.48 1.22
N SER A 269 7.80 0.41 0.07
CA SER A 269 7.36 -0.38 -1.08
C SER A 269 7.21 -1.87 -0.74
N ARG A 270 8.22 -2.46 -0.10
CA ARG A 270 8.21 -3.87 0.33
C ARG A 270 7.16 -4.12 1.40
N LEU A 271 7.04 -3.23 2.39
CA LEU A 271 6.02 -3.35 3.43
C LEU A 271 4.61 -3.42 2.84
N LEU A 272 4.29 -2.51 1.92
CA LEU A 272 2.98 -2.51 1.26
C LEU A 272 2.73 -3.79 0.47
N SER A 273 3.70 -4.23 -0.34
CA SER A 273 3.62 -5.49 -1.09
C SER A 273 3.35 -6.69 -0.16
N ASN A 274 3.99 -6.70 1.01
CA ASN A 274 3.82 -7.76 2.00
C ASN A 274 2.46 -7.72 2.71
N ILE A 275 1.94 -6.51 2.99
CA ILE A 275 0.64 -6.33 3.61
C ILE A 275 -0.47 -6.76 2.64
N THR A 276 -0.41 -6.30 1.40
CA THR A 276 -1.46 -6.54 0.40
C THR A 276 -1.33 -7.89 -0.29
N GLY A 277 -0.13 -8.49 -0.31
CA GLY A 277 0.18 -9.67 -1.11
C GLY A 277 0.39 -9.36 -2.61
N VAL A 278 0.23 -8.11 -3.04
CA VAL A 278 0.44 -7.69 -4.43
C VAL A 278 1.95 -7.59 -4.71
N PRO A 279 2.50 -8.40 -5.65
CA PRO A 279 3.93 -8.41 -5.91
C PRO A 279 4.37 -7.15 -6.66
N ILE A 280 5.60 -6.71 -6.37
CA ILE A 280 6.25 -5.64 -7.13
C ILE A 280 6.79 -6.25 -8.43
N ALA A 281 6.43 -5.69 -9.59
CA ALA A 281 6.99 -6.14 -10.86
C ALA A 281 8.52 -5.98 -10.86
N PRO A 282 9.29 -6.98 -11.34
CA PRO A 282 10.75 -6.88 -11.36
C PRO A 282 11.26 -5.65 -12.11
N THR A 283 10.54 -5.20 -13.13
CA THR A 283 10.85 -4.02 -13.96
C THR A 283 10.23 -2.71 -13.42
N LYS A 284 9.59 -2.73 -12.25
CA LYS A 284 9.04 -1.51 -11.64
C LYS A 284 10.16 -0.49 -11.44
N PRO A 285 10.00 0.76 -11.91
CA PRO A 285 11.00 1.79 -11.67
C PRO A 285 11.29 1.95 -10.16
N ILE A 286 12.51 2.30 -9.84
CA ILE A 286 13.02 2.63 -8.50
C ILE A 286 13.11 1.40 -7.57
N VAL A 287 12.05 0.61 -7.39
CA VAL A 287 11.94 -0.42 -6.33
C VAL A 287 11.89 -1.85 -6.86
N GLY A 288 11.81 -2.05 -8.17
CA GLY A 288 11.81 -3.37 -8.79
C GLY A 288 13.16 -4.09 -8.67
N ALA A 289 13.14 -5.41 -8.64
CA ALA A 289 14.36 -6.21 -8.50
C ALA A 289 15.41 -5.95 -9.59
N ASN A 290 14.96 -5.56 -10.80
CA ASN A 290 15.85 -5.28 -11.94
C ASN A 290 16.25 -3.80 -12.04
N ALA A 291 15.76 -2.92 -11.16
CA ALA A 291 15.99 -1.46 -11.29
C ALA A 291 17.48 -1.08 -11.28
N PHE A 292 18.33 -1.90 -10.63
CA PHE A 292 19.78 -1.73 -10.53
C PHE A 292 20.56 -2.97 -10.98
N ALA A 293 19.94 -3.85 -11.79
CA ALA A 293 20.58 -5.06 -12.29
C ALA A 293 21.08 -4.85 -13.72
N HIS A 294 22.31 -5.24 -13.98
CA HIS A 294 22.95 -5.16 -15.29
C HIS A 294 23.44 -6.54 -15.73
N GLU A 295 22.84 -7.10 -16.79
CA GLU A 295 23.24 -8.40 -17.34
C GLU A 295 24.22 -8.26 -18.52
N ALA A 296 24.05 -7.23 -19.35
CA ALA A 296 24.90 -7.03 -20.54
C ALA A 296 26.35 -6.69 -20.16
N GLY A 297 27.32 -7.43 -20.75
CA GLY A 297 28.75 -7.25 -20.44
C GLY A 297 29.27 -5.83 -20.70
N ILE A 298 28.75 -5.11 -21.69
CA ILE A 298 29.09 -3.71 -21.96
C ILE A 298 28.63 -2.82 -20.79
N HIS A 299 27.43 -3.05 -20.26
CA HIS A 299 26.91 -2.32 -19.10
C HIS A 299 27.74 -2.61 -17.85
N GLN A 300 28.03 -3.89 -17.57
CA GLN A 300 28.86 -4.29 -16.44
C GLN A 300 30.25 -3.66 -16.49
N HIS A 301 30.88 -3.60 -17.67
CA HIS A 301 32.19 -2.95 -17.84
C HIS A 301 32.11 -1.44 -17.55
N GLY A 302 31.06 -0.77 -18.05
CA GLY A 302 30.81 0.64 -17.75
C GLY A 302 30.64 0.89 -16.24
N MET A 303 29.82 0.07 -15.59
CA MET A 303 29.55 0.15 -14.14
C MET A 303 30.80 -0.04 -13.28
N ILE A 304 31.66 -1.00 -13.61
CA ILE A 304 32.95 -1.24 -12.92
C ILE A 304 33.86 -0.01 -13.04
N THR A 305 33.83 0.65 -14.19
CA THR A 305 34.65 1.84 -14.44
C THR A 305 34.11 3.08 -13.75
N ASN A 306 32.82 3.33 -13.87
CA ASN A 306 32.08 4.41 -13.20
C ASN A 306 30.58 4.10 -13.23
N ALA A 307 29.94 3.97 -12.05
CA ALA A 307 28.52 3.68 -11.91
C ALA A 307 27.63 4.68 -12.68
N GLN A 308 28.02 5.95 -12.74
CA GLN A 308 27.29 7.01 -13.45
C GLN A 308 27.16 6.77 -14.97
N THR A 309 27.84 5.79 -15.54
CA THR A 309 27.69 5.45 -16.97
C THR A 309 26.31 4.87 -17.29
N TYR A 310 25.67 4.21 -16.32
CA TYR A 310 24.36 3.54 -16.50
C TYR A 310 23.40 3.73 -15.32
N GLU A 311 23.86 4.31 -14.20
CA GLU A 311 23.02 4.61 -13.04
C GLU A 311 22.82 6.12 -12.89
N ILE A 312 21.57 6.55 -12.77
CA ILE A 312 21.17 7.94 -12.56
C ILE A 312 20.92 8.26 -11.09
N MET A 313 20.92 7.25 -10.23
CA MET A 313 20.72 7.33 -8.78
C MET A 313 21.47 6.20 -8.09
N ASP A 314 21.83 6.43 -6.83
CA ASP A 314 22.50 5.43 -6.00
C ASP A 314 21.44 4.54 -5.30
N PRO A 315 21.52 3.19 -5.38
CA PRO A 315 20.65 2.29 -4.62
C PRO A 315 20.58 2.59 -3.12
N ASP A 316 21.68 3.01 -2.50
CA ASP A 316 21.72 3.38 -1.08
C ASP A 316 20.83 4.60 -0.77
N GLU A 317 20.62 5.50 -1.75
CA GLU A 317 19.76 6.67 -1.57
C GLU A 317 18.28 6.32 -1.42
N ILE A 318 17.87 5.16 -1.89
CA ILE A 318 16.49 4.65 -1.77
C ILE A 318 16.34 3.52 -0.75
N GLY A 319 17.43 3.21 -0.03
CA GLY A 319 17.46 2.18 1.00
C GLY A 319 17.69 0.76 0.50
N ILE A 320 18.19 0.59 -0.73
CA ILE A 320 18.66 -0.71 -1.25
C ILE A 320 20.14 -0.83 -0.89
N PRO A 321 20.54 -1.83 -0.10
CA PRO A 321 21.94 -1.96 0.33
C PRO A 321 22.87 -2.33 -0.84
N HIS A 322 23.90 -1.52 -1.08
CA HIS A 322 24.89 -1.74 -2.13
C HIS A 322 25.80 -2.97 -1.92
N ARG A 323 26.00 -3.40 -0.69
CA ARG A 323 26.89 -4.51 -0.37
C ARG A 323 26.10 -5.70 0.14
N ALA A 324 25.84 -6.63 -0.75
CA ALA A 324 25.37 -7.95 -0.34
C ALA A 324 26.51 -8.68 0.39
N LEU A 325 26.53 -8.67 1.71
CA LEU A 325 27.20 -9.72 2.48
C LEU A 325 26.59 -11.04 2.00
N VAL A 326 27.39 -11.85 1.30
CA VAL A 326 26.98 -13.20 0.90
C VAL A 326 26.88 -14.02 2.17
N LEU A 327 25.65 -14.25 2.63
CA LEU A 327 25.40 -15.09 3.77
C LEU A 327 25.28 -16.55 3.32
N GLY A 328 25.82 -17.46 4.12
CA GLY A 328 25.77 -18.88 3.85
C GLY A 328 25.92 -19.71 5.13
N LYS A 329 26.08 -21.01 4.98
CA LYS A 329 26.18 -21.99 6.07
C LYS A 329 27.13 -21.60 7.21
N HIS A 330 28.24 -20.92 6.90
CA HIS A 330 29.27 -20.52 7.88
C HIS A 330 29.03 -19.13 8.46
N SER A 331 28.02 -18.39 8.00
CA SER A 331 27.73 -17.06 8.52
C SER A 331 27.22 -17.12 9.96
N GLY A 332 27.74 -16.22 10.79
CA GLY A 332 27.34 -16.09 12.18
C GLY A 332 26.11 -15.21 12.38
N LYS A 333 25.56 -15.24 13.59
CA LYS A 333 24.38 -14.45 14.00
C LYS A 333 24.61 -12.93 13.84
N HIS A 334 25.82 -12.45 14.09
CA HIS A 334 26.18 -11.05 13.90
C HIS A 334 26.10 -10.61 12.43
N ALA A 335 26.64 -11.42 11.51
CA ALA A 335 26.56 -11.15 10.08
C ALA A 335 25.11 -11.17 9.55
N LEU A 336 24.27 -12.06 10.09
CA LEU A 336 22.83 -12.08 9.78
C LEU A 336 22.16 -10.78 10.26
N ARG A 337 22.44 -10.36 11.51
CA ARG A 337 21.91 -9.10 12.06
C ARG A 337 22.28 -7.91 11.19
N GLU A 338 23.60 -7.73 10.96
CA GLU A 338 24.13 -6.64 10.16
C GLU A 338 23.49 -6.59 8.76
N ARG A 339 23.27 -7.76 8.15
CA ARG A 339 22.60 -7.86 6.87
C ARG A 339 21.12 -7.44 6.95
N LEU A 340 20.39 -7.90 7.96
CA LEU A 340 18.99 -7.54 8.17
C LEU A 340 18.83 -6.04 8.48
N GLU A 341 19.71 -5.48 9.31
CA GLU A 341 19.76 -4.05 9.59
C GLU A 341 20.07 -3.23 8.32
N SER A 342 21.03 -3.70 7.51
CA SER A 342 21.35 -3.07 6.21
C SER A 342 20.18 -3.10 5.23
N MET A 343 19.26 -4.06 5.35
CA MET A 343 18.02 -4.16 4.59
C MET A 343 16.86 -3.36 5.24
N GLY A 344 17.12 -2.65 6.34
CA GLY A 344 16.16 -1.79 7.03
C GLY A 344 15.26 -2.50 8.05
N TYR A 345 15.60 -3.74 8.46
CA TYR A 345 14.87 -4.49 9.49
C TYR A 345 15.53 -4.28 10.86
N GLU A 346 14.83 -3.65 11.79
CA GLU A 346 15.20 -3.59 13.20
C GLU A 346 14.67 -4.84 13.90
N ILE A 347 15.58 -5.77 14.25
CA ILE A 347 15.23 -7.06 14.85
C ILE A 347 15.65 -7.08 16.32
N PRO A 348 14.73 -7.21 17.28
CA PRO A 348 15.05 -7.41 18.69
C PRO A 348 15.90 -8.66 18.92
N ASP A 349 16.73 -8.64 19.99
CA ASP A 349 17.64 -9.76 20.30
C ASP A 349 16.93 -11.11 20.48
N GLU A 350 15.74 -11.07 21.07
CA GLU A 350 14.89 -12.25 21.31
C GLU A 350 14.39 -12.88 20.01
N GLU A 351 14.16 -12.05 18.99
CA GLU A 351 13.67 -12.50 17.67
C GLU A 351 14.81 -13.01 16.80
N LEU A 352 15.97 -12.41 16.92
CA LEU A 352 17.13 -12.78 16.11
C LEU A 352 17.55 -14.24 16.30
N GLU A 353 17.29 -14.84 17.47
CA GLU A 353 17.62 -16.25 17.74
C GLU A 353 16.77 -17.20 16.89
N ASP A 354 15.48 -16.92 16.79
CA ASP A 354 14.57 -17.72 15.99
C ASP A 354 14.83 -17.56 14.49
N ILE A 355 15.03 -16.29 14.05
CA ILE A 355 15.40 -16.00 12.66
C ILE A 355 16.72 -16.69 12.31
N PHE A 356 17.70 -16.66 13.21
CA PHE A 356 18.98 -17.32 13.00
C PHE A 356 18.85 -18.85 12.92
N THR A 357 17.99 -19.44 13.73
CA THR A 357 17.73 -20.89 13.67
C THR A 357 17.10 -21.28 12.32
N ARG A 358 16.15 -20.50 11.83
CA ARG A 358 15.53 -20.71 10.49
C ARG A 358 16.51 -20.43 9.36
N PHE A 359 17.32 -19.37 9.49
CA PHE A 359 18.39 -19.07 8.56
C PHE A 359 19.39 -20.23 8.43
N LYS A 360 19.79 -20.85 9.53
CA LYS A 360 20.69 -22.03 9.49
C LYS A 360 20.09 -23.21 8.77
N LYS A 361 18.81 -23.54 9.02
CA LYS A 361 18.10 -24.57 8.27
C LYS A 361 18.06 -24.27 6.77
N LEU A 362 17.78 -23.01 6.42
CA LEU A 362 17.77 -22.58 5.03
C LEU A 362 19.16 -22.66 4.40
N ALA A 363 20.21 -22.22 5.12
CA ALA A 363 21.58 -22.26 4.65
C ALA A 363 22.17 -23.70 4.55
N ASP A 364 21.57 -24.67 5.25
CA ASP A 364 21.90 -26.09 5.06
C ASP A 364 21.23 -26.67 3.81
N ALA A 365 20.04 -26.17 3.44
CA ALA A 365 19.27 -26.61 2.27
C ALA A 365 19.71 -25.88 0.98
N LYS A 366 20.27 -24.68 1.07
CA LYS A 366 20.54 -23.80 -0.08
C LYS A 366 21.97 -23.30 -0.11
N LYS A 367 22.66 -23.38 -1.26
CA LYS A 367 24.06 -22.96 -1.42
C LYS A 367 24.27 -21.44 -1.33
N VAL A 368 23.33 -20.66 -1.83
CA VAL A 368 23.38 -19.20 -1.87
C VAL A 368 22.11 -18.63 -1.23
N ILE A 369 22.28 -17.79 -0.22
CA ILE A 369 21.19 -17.09 0.45
C ILE A 369 21.05 -15.70 -0.17
N THR A 370 19.90 -15.42 -0.75
CA THR A 370 19.60 -14.12 -1.38
C THR A 370 18.97 -13.16 -0.38
N SER A 371 18.87 -11.86 -0.75
CA SER A 371 18.14 -10.87 0.06
C SER A 371 16.66 -11.24 0.21
N SER A 372 16.06 -11.79 -0.84
CA SER A 372 14.66 -12.24 -0.80
C SER A 372 14.45 -13.41 0.17
N ASP A 373 15.43 -14.32 0.31
CA ASP A 373 15.42 -15.37 1.32
C ASP A 373 15.38 -14.80 2.75
N LEU A 374 16.21 -13.77 2.99
CA LEU A 374 16.28 -13.11 4.29
C LEU A 374 15.00 -12.32 4.59
N GLU A 375 14.47 -11.63 3.60
CA GLU A 375 13.16 -10.96 3.71
C GLU A 375 12.07 -11.96 4.07
N ALA A 376 12.00 -13.09 3.39
CA ALA A 376 11.04 -14.14 3.70
C ALA A 376 11.15 -14.64 5.15
N LEU A 377 12.37 -14.77 5.68
CA LEU A 377 12.61 -15.15 7.08
C LEU A 377 12.14 -14.09 8.09
N THR A 378 12.27 -12.80 7.78
CA THR A 378 11.84 -11.71 8.65
C THR A 378 10.34 -11.47 8.58
N LEU A 379 9.77 -11.54 7.37
CA LEU A 379 8.36 -11.23 7.12
C LEU A 379 7.39 -12.23 7.73
N HIS A 380 7.81 -13.50 7.82
CA HIS A 380 6.98 -14.54 8.42
C HIS A 380 6.62 -14.23 9.88
N ARG A 381 7.44 -13.48 10.60
CA ARG A 381 7.19 -13.12 11.99
C ARG A 381 6.68 -11.70 12.20
N SER A 382 7.05 -10.72 11.39
CA SER A 382 6.44 -9.38 11.49
C SER A 382 4.93 -9.38 11.19
N ARG A 383 4.42 -10.46 10.58
CA ARG A 383 2.99 -10.75 10.48
C ARG A 383 2.43 -11.53 11.70
N ILE A 384 3.28 -12.23 12.47
CA ILE A 384 2.90 -12.95 13.70
C ILE A 384 3.04 -12.06 14.95
N THR A 385 3.93 -11.08 14.98
CA THR A 385 4.25 -10.26 16.17
C THR A 385 3.63 -8.86 16.16
N ARG A 386 2.47 -8.68 15.54
CA ARG A 386 1.77 -7.37 15.56
C ARG A 386 0.45 -7.39 16.30
N THR A 387 0.51 -7.89 17.50
CA THR A 387 -0.26 -7.41 18.62
C THR A 387 0.68 -7.37 19.80
N GLU A 388 1.34 -6.22 20.02
CA GLU A 388 1.90 -5.89 21.33
C GLU A 388 0.73 -5.63 22.29
N SER A 389 0.05 -6.68 22.62
CA SER A 389 -0.54 -6.94 23.93
C SER A 389 -0.74 -8.44 23.99
N GLU A 390 0.08 -9.06 24.84
CA GLU A 390 0.04 -10.46 25.23
C GLU A 390 0.85 -11.45 24.38
N ASN A 391 1.77 -12.10 25.05
CA ASN A 391 2.56 -13.28 24.77
C ASN A 391 1.68 -14.50 24.41
N THR A 392 0.96 -14.51 23.30
CA THR A 392 0.18 -15.66 22.87
C THR A 392 0.78 -16.26 21.60
N ALA A 393 1.21 -17.53 21.72
CA ALA A 393 1.53 -18.37 20.56
C ALA A 393 0.36 -18.35 19.57
N PRO A 394 0.60 -18.49 18.24
CA PRO A 394 -0.49 -18.50 17.26
C PRO A 394 -1.53 -19.54 17.66
N MET A 395 -2.80 -19.13 17.62
CA MET A 395 -3.91 -19.94 18.13
C MET A 395 -3.99 -21.29 17.43
N CYS A 396 -3.65 -21.36 16.12
CA CYS A 396 -3.61 -22.58 15.32
C CYS A 396 -2.26 -22.71 14.62
N GLN A 397 -1.65 -23.90 14.71
CA GLN A 397 -0.35 -24.23 14.08
C GLN A 397 -0.44 -25.54 13.30
N LEU A 398 0.20 -25.62 12.13
CA LEU A 398 0.38 -26.85 11.40
C LEU A 398 1.37 -27.76 12.14
N VAL A 399 0.99 -29.01 12.37
CA VAL A 399 1.86 -30.04 12.96
C VAL A 399 2.41 -30.96 11.89
N SER A 400 1.53 -31.50 11.04
CA SER A 400 1.91 -32.32 9.89
C SER A 400 0.79 -32.37 8.86
N HIS A 401 1.13 -32.73 7.64
CA HIS A 401 0.17 -32.99 6.58
C HIS A 401 0.62 -34.15 5.70
N SER A 402 -0.31 -34.72 4.97
CA SER A 402 -0.05 -35.69 3.91
C SER A 402 -1.10 -35.52 2.81
N ILE A 403 -0.66 -35.50 1.57
CA ILE A 403 -1.54 -35.35 0.42
C ILE A 403 -1.39 -36.49 -0.55
N THR A 404 -2.53 -37.00 -1.00
CA THR A 404 -2.62 -37.93 -2.11
C THR A 404 -3.35 -37.28 -3.26
N SER A 405 -2.68 -37.11 -4.40
CA SER A 405 -3.22 -36.46 -5.60
C SER A 405 -2.67 -37.08 -6.88
N GLY A 406 -3.50 -37.19 -7.89
CA GLY A 406 -3.14 -37.73 -9.21
C GLY A 406 -4.29 -37.60 -10.20
N SER A 407 -4.08 -38.00 -11.47
CA SER A 407 -5.05 -37.77 -12.54
C SER A 407 -6.34 -38.59 -12.33
N ASP A 408 -6.23 -39.85 -11.90
CA ASP A 408 -7.35 -40.77 -11.82
C ASP A 408 -7.58 -41.34 -10.40
N ILE A 409 -7.05 -40.65 -9.38
CA ILE A 409 -7.25 -41.05 -7.97
C ILE A 409 -7.94 -39.93 -7.20
N PRO A 410 -8.67 -40.25 -6.12
CA PRO A 410 -9.25 -39.25 -5.23
C PRO A 410 -8.18 -38.31 -4.67
N LYS A 411 -8.49 -37.03 -4.65
CA LYS A 411 -7.62 -36.01 -4.03
C LYS A 411 -7.99 -35.95 -2.55
N ILE A 412 -7.07 -36.40 -1.72
CA ILE A 412 -7.27 -36.59 -0.27
C ILE A 412 -6.17 -35.82 0.45
N SER A 413 -6.52 -35.09 1.48
CA SER A 413 -5.57 -34.44 2.37
C SER A 413 -5.83 -34.86 3.82
N TYR A 414 -4.79 -35.36 4.47
CA TYR A 414 -4.70 -35.48 5.90
C TYR A 414 -4.01 -34.26 6.45
N VAL A 415 -4.61 -33.62 7.44
CA VAL A 415 -4.06 -32.43 8.10
C VAL A 415 -4.12 -32.61 9.60
N LYS A 416 -3.01 -32.29 10.27
CA LYS A 416 -2.88 -32.27 11.72
C LYS A 416 -2.48 -30.88 12.16
N ILE A 417 -3.28 -30.29 13.05
CA ILE A 417 -3.05 -28.96 13.60
C ILE A 417 -3.02 -28.99 15.13
N LYS A 418 -2.33 -28.02 15.70
CA LYS A 418 -2.39 -27.74 17.13
C LYS A 418 -3.16 -26.43 17.31
N ARG A 419 -4.23 -26.44 18.13
CA ARG A 419 -4.93 -25.24 18.59
C ARG A 419 -4.77 -25.16 20.11
N GLU A 420 -4.10 -24.13 20.58
CA GLU A 420 -3.68 -24.03 21.99
C GLU A 420 -2.87 -25.28 22.40
N ASP A 421 -3.35 -26.09 23.35
CA ASP A 421 -2.73 -27.32 23.77
C ASP A 421 -3.38 -28.59 23.18
N LYS A 422 -4.41 -28.41 22.33
CA LYS A 422 -5.14 -29.53 21.74
C LYS A 422 -4.63 -29.83 20.35
N ILE A 423 -4.26 -31.09 20.11
CA ILE A 423 -3.96 -31.61 18.78
C ILE A 423 -5.25 -32.13 18.15
N MET A 424 -5.50 -31.73 16.89
CA MET A 424 -6.64 -32.13 16.09
C MET A 424 -6.13 -32.64 14.73
N GLU A 425 -6.79 -33.66 14.20
CA GLU A 425 -6.44 -34.21 12.88
C GLU A 425 -7.71 -34.66 12.16
N ASP A 426 -7.73 -34.47 10.85
CA ASP A 426 -8.84 -34.92 9.99
C ASP A 426 -8.35 -35.21 8.57
N VAL A 427 -9.19 -35.94 7.83
CA VAL A 427 -8.99 -36.31 6.43
C VAL A 427 -10.20 -35.88 5.63
N GLU A 428 -9.96 -35.12 4.55
CA GLU A 428 -11.04 -34.69 3.67
C GLU A 428 -10.72 -34.90 2.19
N TYR A 429 -11.79 -34.91 1.39
CA TYR A 429 -11.76 -34.97 -0.06
C TYR A 429 -11.99 -33.60 -0.67
N GLY A 430 -11.37 -33.34 -1.83
CA GLY A 430 -11.54 -32.06 -2.52
C GLY A 430 -11.45 -32.15 -4.04
N ALA A 431 -11.81 -31.04 -4.70
CA ALA A 431 -11.60 -30.85 -6.12
C ALA A 431 -10.10 -30.82 -6.48
N GLY A 432 -9.28 -30.38 -5.53
CA GLY A 432 -7.82 -30.36 -5.58
C GLY A 432 -7.22 -30.69 -4.21
N PRO A 433 -5.89 -30.89 -4.14
CA PRO A 433 -5.20 -31.23 -2.90
C PRO A 433 -5.32 -30.14 -1.82
N LEU A 434 -5.24 -28.88 -2.20
CA LEU A 434 -5.38 -27.75 -1.27
C LEU A 434 -6.85 -27.54 -0.84
N ASP A 435 -7.82 -27.73 -1.74
CA ASP A 435 -9.25 -27.69 -1.40
C ASP A 435 -9.59 -28.73 -0.33
N ALA A 436 -9.07 -29.96 -0.48
CA ALA A 436 -9.21 -31.01 0.52
C ALA A 436 -8.57 -30.60 1.87
N ALA A 437 -7.37 -30.02 1.83
CA ALA A 437 -6.64 -29.58 3.01
C ALA A 437 -7.37 -28.44 3.76
N PHE A 438 -7.86 -27.44 3.05
CA PHE A 438 -8.59 -26.30 3.65
C PHE A 438 -9.94 -26.76 4.23
N LYS A 439 -10.64 -27.69 3.57
CA LYS A 439 -11.85 -28.32 4.13
C LYS A 439 -11.59 -29.06 5.43
N ALA A 440 -10.48 -29.81 5.52
CA ALA A 440 -10.08 -30.47 6.76
C ALA A 440 -9.85 -29.46 7.90
N VAL A 441 -9.16 -28.34 7.61
CA VAL A 441 -8.96 -27.25 8.59
C VAL A 441 -10.29 -26.65 9.02
N ASN A 442 -11.17 -26.28 8.08
CA ASN A 442 -12.48 -25.68 8.37
C ASN A 442 -13.31 -26.58 9.27
N LYS A 443 -13.36 -27.87 8.96
CA LYS A 443 -14.12 -28.86 9.72
C LYS A 443 -13.56 -29.04 11.14
N MET A 444 -12.23 -29.15 11.30
CA MET A 444 -11.60 -29.28 12.62
C MET A 444 -11.86 -28.06 13.50
N LEU A 445 -11.86 -26.86 12.91
CA LEU A 445 -12.01 -25.60 13.64
C LEU A 445 -13.48 -25.15 13.78
N GLY A 446 -14.42 -25.83 13.08
CA GLY A 446 -15.83 -25.49 13.09
C GLY A 446 -16.11 -24.11 12.43
N ILE A 447 -15.31 -23.72 11.46
CA ILE A 447 -15.42 -22.44 10.75
C ILE A 447 -15.96 -22.63 9.34
N ASP A 448 -16.55 -21.58 8.79
CA ASP A 448 -16.97 -21.50 7.40
C ASP A 448 -16.22 -20.34 6.73
N ALA A 449 -14.95 -20.60 6.43
CA ALA A 449 -14.08 -19.66 5.73
C ALA A 449 -14.01 -20.04 4.25
N ARG A 450 -14.27 -19.05 3.39
CA ARG A 450 -14.24 -19.20 1.94
C ARG A 450 -12.94 -18.64 1.38
N LEU A 451 -12.31 -19.39 0.50
CA LEU A 451 -11.15 -18.93 -0.26
C LEU A 451 -11.60 -17.94 -1.34
N GLU A 452 -11.13 -16.69 -1.25
CA GLU A 452 -11.41 -15.63 -2.21
C GLU A 452 -10.28 -15.49 -3.24
N ASP A 453 -9.01 -15.60 -2.79
CA ASP A 453 -7.86 -15.52 -3.65
C ASP A 453 -6.73 -16.40 -3.15
N PHE A 454 -5.93 -16.92 -4.08
CA PHE A 454 -4.79 -17.78 -3.80
C PHE A 454 -3.69 -17.54 -4.83
N SER A 455 -2.52 -17.20 -4.36
CA SER A 455 -1.34 -17.06 -5.19
C SER A 455 -0.14 -17.80 -4.59
N VAL A 456 0.66 -18.39 -5.47
CA VAL A 456 1.93 -19.02 -5.12
C VAL A 456 3.01 -18.45 -6.02
N ARG A 457 4.12 -18.05 -5.43
CA ARG A 457 5.28 -17.58 -6.17
C ARG A 457 6.57 -18.20 -5.63
N ALA A 458 7.53 -18.42 -6.50
CA ALA A 458 8.89 -18.68 -6.06
C ALA A 458 9.48 -17.37 -5.51
N VAL A 459 9.94 -17.40 -4.26
CA VAL A 459 10.62 -16.26 -3.62
C VAL A 459 12.10 -16.31 -3.93
N THR A 460 12.61 -17.47 -4.26
CA THR A 460 14.04 -17.73 -4.51
C THR A 460 14.21 -18.48 -5.81
N GLU A 461 15.41 -18.44 -6.41
CA GLU A 461 15.74 -19.14 -7.63
C GLU A 461 16.35 -20.52 -7.33
N GLY A 462 16.25 -21.46 -8.29
CA GLY A 462 16.85 -22.80 -8.21
C GLY A 462 15.85 -23.92 -7.98
N GLU A 463 16.34 -25.18 -8.04
CA GLU A 463 15.53 -26.39 -7.84
C GLU A 463 15.04 -26.55 -6.39
N ASP A 464 15.70 -25.91 -5.45
CA ASP A 464 15.42 -25.83 -4.01
C ASP A 464 14.72 -24.53 -3.62
N SER A 465 14.05 -23.86 -4.58
CA SER A 465 13.39 -22.58 -4.35
C SER A 465 12.34 -22.64 -3.25
N ILE A 466 12.32 -21.60 -2.42
CA ILE A 466 11.26 -21.38 -1.44
C ILE A 466 10.03 -20.84 -2.17
N GLY A 467 8.89 -21.51 -1.98
CA GLY A 467 7.58 -21.03 -2.38
C GLY A 467 6.95 -20.16 -1.30
N GLU A 468 6.46 -19.00 -1.65
CA GLU A 468 5.54 -18.22 -0.83
C GLU A 468 4.13 -18.45 -1.35
N ALA A 469 3.23 -18.82 -0.45
CA ALA A 469 1.80 -18.85 -0.68
C ALA A 469 1.14 -17.67 0.03
N VAL A 470 0.24 -16.99 -0.67
CA VAL A 470 -0.64 -15.97 -0.09
C VAL A 470 -2.08 -16.42 -0.30
N VAL A 471 -2.85 -16.42 0.77
CA VAL A 471 -4.24 -16.86 0.81
C VAL A 471 -5.09 -15.70 1.32
N LYS A 472 -6.15 -15.37 0.59
CA LYS A 472 -7.19 -14.46 1.06
C LYS A 472 -8.45 -15.25 1.33
N ILE A 473 -8.94 -15.23 2.57
CA ILE A 473 -10.17 -15.90 2.99
C ILE A 473 -11.20 -14.88 3.43
N SER A 474 -12.47 -15.20 3.24
CA SER A 474 -13.60 -14.43 3.78
C SER A 474 -14.33 -15.26 4.83
N SER A 475 -14.79 -14.60 5.89
CA SER A 475 -15.74 -15.18 6.83
C SER A 475 -17.13 -15.12 6.24
N THR A 476 -17.84 -16.26 6.18
CA THR A 476 -19.25 -16.26 5.71
C THR A 476 -20.19 -15.62 6.73
N ALA A 477 -19.77 -15.44 7.99
CA ALA A 477 -20.57 -14.85 9.04
C ALA A 477 -20.56 -13.31 9.00
N SER A 478 -19.39 -12.69 8.81
CA SER A 478 -19.21 -11.22 8.79
C SER A 478 -19.06 -10.63 7.38
N GLY A 479 -18.62 -11.45 6.41
CA GLY A 479 -18.19 -10.98 5.10
C GLY A 479 -16.81 -10.32 5.07
N GLU A 480 -16.13 -10.24 6.21
CA GLU A 480 -14.79 -9.67 6.29
C GLU A 480 -13.73 -10.60 5.69
N THR A 481 -12.66 -10.00 5.17
CA THR A 481 -11.59 -10.74 4.51
C THR A 481 -10.29 -10.68 5.29
N TYR A 482 -9.57 -11.82 5.31
CA TYR A 482 -8.31 -11.98 6.05
C TYR A 482 -7.26 -12.56 5.11
N THR A 483 -6.09 -11.91 5.05
CA THR A 483 -4.97 -12.37 4.23
C THR A 483 -3.94 -13.05 5.10
N GLY A 484 -3.61 -14.29 4.78
CA GLY A 484 -2.53 -15.04 5.39
C GLY A 484 -1.43 -15.37 4.38
N SER A 485 -0.21 -15.56 4.85
CA SER A 485 0.91 -16.02 4.03
C SER A 485 1.69 -17.11 4.74
N GLY A 486 2.32 -17.96 3.94
CA GLY A 486 3.20 -19.01 4.41
C GLY A 486 4.36 -19.23 3.44
N ILE A 487 5.48 -19.68 3.96
CA ILE A 487 6.68 -19.95 3.16
C ILE A 487 7.24 -21.33 3.52
N SER A 488 7.55 -22.10 2.49
CA SER A 488 8.23 -23.40 2.63
C SER A 488 8.88 -23.79 1.29
N THR A 489 9.81 -24.72 1.32
CA THR A 489 10.26 -25.43 0.10
C THR A 489 9.18 -26.38 -0.42
N ASP A 490 8.20 -26.75 0.42
CA ASP A 490 6.99 -27.48 0.02
C ASP A 490 5.83 -26.49 -0.15
N ILE A 491 5.37 -26.34 -1.38
CA ILE A 491 4.26 -25.43 -1.76
C ILE A 491 2.97 -25.75 -1.00
N VAL A 492 2.73 -27.03 -0.70
CA VAL A 492 1.54 -27.44 0.05
C VAL A 492 1.64 -27.01 1.50
N GLU A 493 2.80 -27.19 2.11
CA GLU A 493 3.08 -26.70 3.46
C GLU A 493 2.95 -25.19 3.54
N ALA A 494 3.55 -24.46 2.58
CA ALA A 494 3.43 -23.02 2.48
C ALA A 494 1.96 -22.57 2.40
N SER A 495 1.15 -23.28 1.59
CA SER A 495 -0.27 -22.97 1.41
C SER A 495 -1.09 -23.23 2.68
N LEU A 496 -0.82 -24.33 3.39
CA LEU A 496 -1.48 -24.64 4.66
C LEU A 496 -1.09 -23.65 5.76
N GLN A 497 0.17 -23.25 5.83
CA GLN A 497 0.63 -22.19 6.75
C GLN A 497 -0.06 -20.87 6.44
N ALA A 498 -0.16 -20.49 5.15
CA ALA A 498 -0.87 -19.29 4.73
C ALA A 498 -2.33 -19.31 5.16
N TYR A 499 -3.02 -20.44 4.95
CA TYR A 499 -4.42 -20.59 5.33
C TYR A 499 -4.62 -20.48 6.84
N LEU A 500 -3.82 -21.18 7.64
CA LEU A 500 -3.87 -21.12 9.10
C LEU A 500 -3.55 -19.72 9.63
N ASN A 501 -2.66 -18.97 9.00
CA ASN A 501 -2.35 -17.58 9.36
C ASN A 501 -3.52 -16.64 9.06
N GLY A 502 -4.26 -16.87 7.97
CA GLY A 502 -5.51 -16.16 7.68
C GLY A 502 -6.59 -16.46 8.73
N VAL A 503 -6.74 -17.74 9.10
CA VAL A 503 -7.69 -18.18 10.14
C VAL A 503 -7.32 -17.64 11.52
N ASN A 504 -6.05 -17.57 11.88
CA ASN A 504 -5.60 -16.97 13.15
C ASN A 504 -6.02 -15.49 13.22
N LYS A 505 -5.85 -14.74 12.16
CA LYS A 505 -6.31 -13.34 12.08
C LYS A 505 -7.84 -13.21 12.21
N MET A 506 -8.58 -14.15 11.63
CA MET A 506 -10.04 -14.21 11.77
C MET A 506 -10.46 -14.43 13.23
N PHE A 507 -9.77 -15.30 13.96
CA PHE A 507 -10.00 -15.52 15.39
C PHE A 507 -9.59 -14.31 16.25
N GLU A 508 -8.47 -13.65 15.93
CA GLU A 508 -8.03 -12.42 16.60
C GLU A 508 -9.05 -11.28 16.45
N ALA A 509 -9.78 -11.23 15.33
CA ALA A 509 -10.87 -10.29 15.11
C ALA A 509 -12.17 -10.64 15.88
N GLY A 510 -12.16 -11.72 16.68
CA GLY A 510 -13.29 -12.13 17.51
C GLY A 510 -14.31 -13.02 16.80
N GLU A 511 -14.00 -13.51 15.60
CA GLU A 511 -14.83 -14.49 14.92
C GLU A 511 -14.53 -15.89 15.49
N SER A 512 -15.45 -16.44 16.26
CA SER A 512 -15.34 -17.80 16.81
C SER A 512 -15.99 -18.81 15.87
N GLY A 513 -15.31 -19.90 15.61
CA GLY A 513 -15.95 -21.12 15.10
C GLY A 513 -17.04 -21.59 16.06
N LYS A 514 -18.06 -22.25 15.52
CA LYS A 514 -19.15 -22.83 16.32
C LYS A 514 -18.66 -23.87 17.31
#